data_c5599586238a22104a69d3b0f5db042e
#
_entry.id   c5599586238a22104a69d3b0f5db042e
#
_cell.length_a   1.000
_cell.length_b   1.000
_cell.length_c   1.000
_cell.angle_alpha   90.00
_cell.angle_beta   90.00
_cell.angle_gamma   90.00
#
_symmetry.space_group_name_H-M   'P 1'
#
loop_
_entity.id
_entity.type
_entity.pdbx_description
1 polymer ?
#
loop_
_entity_poly.entity_id
_entity_poly.type
_entity_poly.pdbx_seq_one_letter_code
_entity_poly.pdbx_strand_id
1 'polypeptide(L)'
;MRHIFKFLIFTIFILQLISCGADLNMKKGDKFYALGEYYDAADQYKSAYAKTPVKERTLRGKRATKLGDCYRRINNTQRAIGAYLNVVRYKQDDVQTHLYLGQQYLKDGDYKDAAKHFQIVIDSDATNKIASVGMQSATIAPVWKKKPSRYIVKRQDLFNSRRSDYCPMLAGDEYDQLYFTSTRAQ
;
A
#
# COMPACT_ATOMS: atom_id res chain seq x y z
N MET A 1 32.74 -36.25 19.95
CA MET A 1 33.14 -34.90 19.52
C MET A 1 33.08 -34.72 18.00
N ARG A 2 33.64 -35.61 17.18
CA ARG A 2 33.69 -35.46 15.70
C ARG A 2 32.29 -35.40 15.00
N HIS A 3 31.28 -36.07 15.55
CA HIS A 3 29.91 -36.04 14.99
C HIS A 3 29.14 -34.78 15.39
N ILE A 4 29.35 -34.26 16.60
CA ILE A 4 28.75 -33.02 17.07
C ILE A 4 29.28 -31.83 16.23
N PHE A 5 30.58 -31.82 15.92
CA PHE A 5 31.20 -30.79 15.10
C PHE A 5 30.69 -30.82 13.66
N LYS A 6 30.50 -31.98 13.05
CA LYS A 6 29.87 -32.12 11.72
C LYS A 6 28.43 -31.66 11.71
N PHE A 7 27.67 -31.99 12.77
CA PHE A 7 26.28 -31.52 12.90
C PHE A 7 26.19 -30.01 13.06
N LEU A 8 27.10 -29.41 13.80
CA LEU A 8 27.18 -27.95 13.97
C LEU A 8 27.52 -27.25 12.66
N ILE A 9 28.47 -27.75 11.88
CA ILE A 9 28.80 -27.19 10.55
C ILE A 9 27.62 -27.32 9.59
N PHE A 10 26.90 -28.43 9.60
CA PHE A 10 25.76 -28.67 8.75
C PHE A 10 24.57 -27.71 9.10
N THR A 11 24.32 -27.46 10.38
CA THR A 11 23.30 -26.48 10.80
C THR A 11 23.68 -25.07 10.45
N ILE A 12 24.95 -24.66 10.54
CA ILE A 12 25.43 -23.35 10.12
C ILE A 12 25.26 -23.18 8.60
N PHE A 13 25.53 -24.21 7.82
CA PHE A 13 25.40 -24.20 6.36
C PHE A 13 23.94 -24.07 5.92
N ILE A 14 22.99 -24.74 6.59
CA ILE A 14 21.55 -24.61 6.34
C ILE A 14 21.05 -23.20 6.64
N LEU A 15 21.54 -22.56 7.72
CA LEU A 15 21.17 -21.19 8.08
C LEU A 15 21.58 -20.16 7.01
N GLN A 16 22.67 -20.38 6.31
CA GLN A 16 23.12 -19.49 5.22
C GLN A 16 22.24 -19.58 3.98
N LEU A 17 21.65 -20.76 3.68
CA LEU A 17 20.80 -20.94 2.51
C LEU A 17 19.47 -20.17 2.60
N ILE A 18 18.95 -19.93 3.79
CA ILE A 18 17.68 -19.22 4.00
C ILE A 18 17.85 -17.72 3.72
N SER A 19 18.97 -17.12 4.06
CA SER A 19 19.26 -15.70 3.78
C SER A 19 19.38 -15.41 2.28
N CYS A 20 20.01 -16.31 1.53
CA CYS A 20 20.22 -16.13 0.08
C CYS A 20 18.89 -16.02 -0.71
N GLY A 21 17.87 -16.79 -0.32
CA GLY A 21 16.58 -16.77 -1.02
C GLY A 21 15.77 -15.48 -0.81
N ALA A 22 15.93 -14.83 0.35
CA ALA A 22 15.25 -13.56 0.62
C ALA A 22 15.88 -12.41 -0.17
N ASP A 23 17.21 -12.37 -0.28
CA ASP A 23 17.93 -11.34 -1.02
C ASP A 23 17.74 -11.51 -2.54
N LEU A 24 17.62 -12.73 -3.04
CA LEU A 24 17.27 -12.99 -4.44
C LEU A 24 15.88 -12.41 -4.78
N ASN A 25 14.89 -12.60 -3.89
CA ASN A 25 13.57 -12.03 -4.10
C ASN A 25 13.60 -10.50 -4.03
N MET A 26 14.43 -9.89 -3.17
CA MET A 26 14.62 -8.44 -3.17
C MET A 26 15.15 -7.94 -4.51
N LYS A 27 16.21 -8.57 -5.03
CA LYS A 27 16.79 -8.20 -6.33
C LYS A 27 15.78 -8.35 -7.48
N LYS A 28 14.95 -9.40 -7.47
CA LYS A 28 13.87 -9.56 -8.47
C LYS A 28 12.82 -8.47 -8.33
N GLY A 29 12.40 -8.17 -7.10
CA GLY A 29 11.47 -7.09 -6.82
C GLY A 29 11.99 -5.73 -7.28
N ASP A 30 13.28 -5.43 -7.07
CA ASP A 30 13.89 -4.18 -7.52
C ASP A 30 13.89 -4.07 -9.05
N LYS A 31 14.07 -5.18 -9.78
CA LYS A 31 13.96 -5.21 -11.25
C LYS A 31 12.54 -4.89 -11.72
N PHE A 32 11.52 -5.57 -11.18
CA PHE A 32 10.12 -5.29 -11.50
C PHE A 32 9.72 -3.87 -11.14
N TYR A 33 10.16 -3.39 -9.98
CA TYR A 33 9.91 -2.02 -9.55
C TYR A 33 10.48 -0.98 -10.53
N ALA A 34 11.69 -1.20 -11.03
CA ALA A 34 12.34 -0.33 -12.01
C ALA A 34 11.60 -0.30 -13.36
N LEU A 35 10.92 -1.40 -13.72
CA LEU A 35 10.06 -1.49 -14.92
C LEU A 35 8.66 -0.91 -14.71
N GLY A 36 8.29 -0.49 -13.48
CA GLY A 36 6.95 -0.05 -13.16
C GLY A 36 5.94 -1.17 -12.89
N GLU A 37 6.38 -2.42 -12.89
CA GLU A 37 5.59 -3.62 -12.65
C GLU A 37 5.38 -3.81 -11.13
N TYR A 38 4.66 -2.87 -10.51
CA TYR A 38 4.55 -2.79 -9.05
C TYR A 38 3.80 -3.96 -8.42
N TYR A 39 2.93 -4.64 -9.16
CA TYR A 39 2.25 -5.83 -8.68
C TYR A 39 3.23 -6.99 -8.49
N ASP A 40 4.04 -7.27 -9.51
CA ASP A 40 5.06 -8.34 -9.48
C ASP A 40 6.18 -8.01 -8.49
N ALA A 41 6.58 -6.73 -8.41
CA ALA A 41 7.50 -6.24 -7.39
C ALA A 41 6.96 -6.51 -5.98
N ALA A 42 5.67 -6.24 -5.73
CA ALA A 42 5.05 -6.48 -4.42
C ALA A 42 5.09 -7.96 -4.02
N ASP A 43 4.85 -8.88 -4.94
CA ASP A 43 4.91 -10.32 -4.68
C ASP A 43 6.33 -10.78 -4.32
N GLN A 44 7.35 -10.26 -5.02
CA GLN A 44 8.74 -10.55 -4.70
C GLN A 44 9.13 -9.97 -3.33
N TYR A 45 8.79 -8.72 -3.06
CA TYR A 45 9.09 -8.08 -1.76
C TYR A 45 8.33 -8.75 -0.60
N LYS A 46 7.08 -9.18 -0.80
CA LYS A 46 6.31 -9.96 0.17
C LYS A 46 7.01 -11.27 0.50
N SER A 47 7.49 -11.97 -0.52
CA SER A 47 8.25 -13.23 -0.35
C SER A 47 9.57 -12.98 0.40
N ALA A 48 10.28 -11.90 0.06
CA ALA A 48 11.49 -11.50 0.75
C ALA A 48 11.22 -11.15 2.23
N TYR A 49 10.17 -10.39 2.49
CA TYR A 49 9.75 -10.03 3.85
C TYR A 49 9.39 -11.26 4.70
N ALA A 50 8.63 -12.21 4.13
CA ALA A 50 8.24 -13.43 4.83
C ALA A 50 9.43 -14.31 5.20
N LYS A 51 10.43 -14.41 4.31
CA LYS A 51 11.67 -15.18 4.53
C LYS A 51 12.65 -14.50 5.49
N THR A 52 12.43 -13.22 5.85
CA THR A 52 13.31 -12.51 6.78
C THR A 52 13.04 -12.93 8.23
N PRO A 53 14.03 -13.39 8.98
CA PRO A 53 13.85 -13.71 10.39
C PRO A 53 13.29 -12.53 11.21
N VAL A 54 12.40 -12.82 12.17
CA VAL A 54 11.76 -11.77 12.99
C VAL A 54 12.77 -10.96 13.80
N LYS A 55 13.88 -11.58 14.18
CA LYS A 55 14.99 -10.93 14.91
C LYS A 55 15.71 -9.85 14.09
N GLU A 56 15.67 -9.95 12.77
CA GLU A 56 16.31 -8.99 11.85
C GLU A 56 15.39 -7.76 11.60
N ARG A 57 15.08 -7.05 12.69
CA ARG A 57 14.09 -5.96 12.71
C ARG A 57 14.35 -4.89 11.65
N THR A 58 15.60 -4.43 11.55
CA THR A 58 16.00 -3.39 10.57
C THR A 58 15.75 -3.85 9.14
N LEU A 59 16.12 -5.09 8.83
CA LEU A 59 15.94 -5.62 7.47
C LEU A 59 14.46 -5.84 7.14
N ARG A 60 13.68 -6.31 8.10
CA ARG A 60 12.21 -6.42 7.97
C ARG A 60 11.56 -5.06 7.72
N GLY A 61 11.96 -4.03 8.45
CA GLY A 61 11.47 -2.67 8.25
C GLY A 61 11.76 -2.15 6.84
N LYS A 62 13.01 -2.24 6.38
CA LYS A 62 13.40 -1.85 5.02
C LYS A 62 12.61 -2.58 3.92
N ARG A 63 12.37 -3.88 4.10
CA ARG A 63 11.56 -4.68 3.16
C ARG A 63 10.08 -4.31 3.21
N ALA A 64 9.57 -3.99 4.40
CA ALA A 64 8.20 -3.49 4.56
C ALA A 64 8.00 -2.14 3.87
N THR A 65 8.99 -1.23 3.88
CA THR A 65 8.94 0.04 3.15
C THR A 65 8.76 -0.19 1.65
N LYS A 66 9.59 -1.04 1.04
CA LYS A 66 9.48 -1.39 -0.38
C LYS A 66 8.11 -2.00 -0.74
N LEU A 67 7.62 -2.89 0.12
CA LEU A 67 6.32 -3.53 -0.04
C LEU A 67 5.18 -2.51 0.07
N GLY A 68 5.24 -1.61 1.06
CA GLY A 68 4.26 -0.54 1.25
C GLY A 68 4.20 0.40 0.05
N ASP A 69 5.36 0.76 -0.51
CA ASP A 69 5.42 1.63 -1.68
C ASP A 69 4.79 0.97 -2.93
N CYS A 70 5.03 -0.33 -3.15
CA CYS A 70 4.36 -1.06 -4.21
C CYS A 70 2.85 -1.09 -4.02
N TYR A 71 2.35 -1.44 -2.82
CA TYR A 71 0.92 -1.48 -2.55
C TYR A 71 0.26 -0.11 -2.70
N ARG A 72 0.94 0.96 -2.30
CA ARG A 72 0.47 2.34 -2.52
C ARG A 72 0.34 2.66 -4.01
N ARG A 73 1.32 2.27 -4.84
CA ARG A 73 1.34 2.54 -6.28
C ARG A 73 0.26 1.75 -7.04
N ILE A 74 -0.04 0.52 -6.64
CA ILE A 74 -1.16 -0.26 -7.21
C ILE A 74 -2.51 0.04 -6.54
N ASN A 75 -2.59 1.11 -5.75
CA ASN A 75 -3.80 1.56 -5.06
C ASN A 75 -4.44 0.52 -4.11
N ASN A 76 -3.63 -0.38 -3.55
CA ASN A 76 -4.09 -1.32 -2.55
C ASN A 76 -3.91 -0.74 -1.15
N THR A 77 -4.84 0.14 -0.77
CA THR A 77 -4.79 0.98 0.43
C THR A 77 -4.58 0.18 1.70
N GLN A 78 -5.37 -0.86 1.94
CA GLN A 78 -5.31 -1.68 3.17
C GLN A 78 -3.96 -2.39 3.33
N ARG A 79 -3.44 -2.97 2.25
CA ARG A 79 -2.13 -3.62 2.28
C ARG A 79 -0.99 -2.62 2.44
N ALA A 80 -1.11 -1.42 1.86
CA ALA A 80 -0.15 -0.36 2.03
C ALA A 80 -0.08 0.10 3.50
N ILE A 81 -1.23 0.33 4.14
CA ILE A 81 -1.32 0.66 5.57
C ILE A 81 -0.61 -0.43 6.40
N GLY A 82 -0.98 -1.70 6.20
CA GLY A 82 -0.39 -2.81 6.96
C GLY A 82 1.13 -2.92 6.78
N ALA A 83 1.64 -2.67 5.57
CA ALA A 83 3.07 -2.67 5.31
C ALA A 83 3.79 -1.50 6.00
N TYR A 84 3.27 -0.27 5.90
CA TYR A 84 3.86 0.89 6.56
C TYR A 84 3.76 0.82 8.10
N LEU A 85 2.69 0.25 8.66
CA LEU A 85 2.60 -0.03 10.10
C LEU A 85 3.69 -1.01 10.56
N ASN A 86 4.10 -1.96 9.72
CA ASN A 86 5.25 -2.80 10.02
C ASN A 86 6.57 -2.01 10.01
N VAL A 87 6.72 -1.00 9.13
CA VAL A 87 7.89 -0.10 9.18
C VAL A 87 7.98 0.58 10.54
N VAL A 88 6.86 1.16 11.01
CA VAL A 88 6.75 1.80 12.33
C VAL A 88 7.04 0.80 13.46
N ARG A 89 6.45 -0.40 13.40
CA ARG A 89 6.67 -1.46 14.40
C ARG A 89 8.16 -1.83 14.54
N TYR A 90 8.89 -1.82 13.43
CA TYR A 90 10.32 -2.13 13.43
C TYR A 90 11.21 -0.91 13.69
N LYS A 91 10.64 0.27 13.93
CA LYS A 91 11.35 1.54 14.16
C LYS A 91 12.31 1.88 13.00
N GLN A 92 11.80 1.75 11.78
CA GLN A 92 12.50 2.12 10.54
C GLN A 92 11.70 3.19 9.76
N ASP A 93 10.73 3.80 10.44
CA ASP A 93 9.89 4.86 9.92
C ASP A 93 10.68 6.19 9.86
N ASP A 94 10.32 6.96 8.88
CA ASP A 94 10.76 8.32 8.64
C ASP A 94 9.53 9.22 8.41
N VAL A 95 9.76 10.50 8.24
CA VAL A 95 8.69 11.49 7.96
C VAL A 95 7.88 11.09 6.74
N GLN A 96 8.54 10.53 5.71
CA GLN A 96 7.88 10.07 4.49
C GLN A 96 6.93 8.88 4.73
N THR A 97 7.31 7.96 5.61
CA THR A 97 6.46 6.84 6.03
C THR A 97 5.16 7.34 6.66
N HIS A 98 5.26 8.34 7.54
CA HIS A 98 4.09 8.95 8.16
C HIS A 98 3.25 9.74 7.15
N LEU A 99 3.85 10.44 6.21
CA LEU A 99 3.12 11.10 5.13
C LEU A 99 2.30 10.10 4.31
N TYR A 100 2.90 8.98 3.93
CA TYR A 100 2.19 7.93 3.20
C TYR A 100 1.10 7.26 4.02
N LEU A 101 1.32 6.99 5.32
CA LEU A 101 0.28 6.48 6.21
C LEU A 101 -0.90 7.43 6.29
N GLY A 102 -0.65 8.73 6.49
CA GLY A 102 -1.70 9.75 6.51
C GLY A 102 -2.54 9.73 5.22
N GLN A 103 -1.87 9.67 4.08
CA GLN A 103 -2.54 9.60 2.78
C GLN A 103 -3.35 8.31 2.59
N GLN A 104 -2.83 7.16 3.03
CA GLN A 104 -3.55 5.89 2.90
C GLN A 104 -4.76 5.83 3.85
N TYR A 105 -4.64 6.29 5.09
CA TYR A 105 -5.75 6.39 6.02
C TYR A 105 -6.83 7.38 5.55
N LEU A 106 -6.42 8.50 4.93
CA LEU A 106 -7.36 9.44 4.33
C LEU A 106 -8.18 8.79 3.20
N LYS A 107 -7.54 8.00 2.34
CA LYS A 107 -8.21 7.20 1.29
C LYS A 107 -9.14 6.15 1.86
N ASP A 108 -8.76 5.54 2.96
CA ASP A 108 -9.55 4.51 3.64
C ASP A 108 -10.78 5.07 4.36
N GLY A 109 -10.78 6.38 4.61
CA GLY A 109 -11.82 7.06 5.37
C GLY A 109 -11.59 7.06 6.87
N ASP A 110 -10.45 6.59 7.33
CA ASP A 110 -10.03 6.70 8.72
C ASP A 110 -9.35 8.06 8.96
N TYR A 111 -10.18 9.07 9.06
CA TYR A 111 -9.75 10.45 9.19
C TYR A 111 -8.98 10.74 10.48
N LYS A 112 -9.28 9.99 11.55
CA LYS A 112 -8.61 10.16 12.84
C LYS A 112 -7.15 9.74 12.77
N ASP A 113 -6.87 8.56 12.25
CA ASP A 113 -5.49 8.08 12.10
C ASP A 113 -4.75 8.84 10.98
N ALA A 114 -5.47 9.25 9.93
CA ALA A 114 -4.90 10.16 8.93
C ALA A 114 -4.38 11.45 9.57
N ALA A 115 -5.20 12.15 10.36
CA ALA A 115 -4.82 13.38 11.04
C ALA A 115 -3.62 13.18 11.99
N LYS A 116 -3.60 12.07 12.75
CA LYS A 116 -2.48 11.72 13.63
C LYS A 116 -1.16 11.63 12.86
N HIS A 117 -1.15 10.95 11.74
CA HIS A 117 0.06 10.79 10.95
C HIS A 117 0.48 12.08 10.22
N PHE A 118 -0.46 12.87 9.71
CA PHE A 118 -0.14 14.19 9.17
C PHE A 118 0.41 15.15 10.24
N GLN A 119 -0.08 15.07 11.49
CA GLN A 119 0.46 15.88 12.57
C GLN A 119 1.95 15.58 12.82
N ILE A 120 2.35 14.30 12.84
CA ILE A 120 3.76 13.90 12.98
C ILE A 120 4.61 14.54 11.87
N VAL A 121 4.10 14.58 10.64
CA VAL A 121 4.81 15.21 9.52
C VAL A 121 4.93 16.72 9.73
N ILE A 122 3.84 17.38 10.12
CA ILE A 122 3.81 18.84 10.36
C ILE A 122 4.74 19.24 11.52
N ASP A 123 4.77 18.44 12.58
CA ASP A 123 5.66 18.66 13.74
C ASP A 123 7.14 18.56 13.35
N SER A 124 7.46 17.73 12.35
CA SER A 124 8.81 17.58 11.81
C SER A 124 9.15 18.62 10.74
N ASP A 125 8.17 18.97 9.90
CA ASP A 125 8.28 19.94 8.80
C ASP A 125 6.97 20.72 8.66
N ALA A 126 6.89 21.85 9.32
CA ALA A 126 5.72 22.74 9.29
C ALA A 126 5.44 23.33 7.90
N THR A 127 6.39 23.27 6.96
CA THR A 127 6.23 23.78 5.59
C THR A 127 5.68 22.75 4.62
N ASN A 128 5.45 21.52 5.06
CA ASN A 128 4.97 20.44 4.24
C ASN A 128 3.51 20.65 3.81
N LYS A 129 3.34 21.19 2.60
CA LYS A 129 2.01 21.50 2.04
C LYS A 129 1.10 20.28 1.92
N ILE A 130 1.66 19.10 1.60
CA ILE A 130 0.87 17.88 1.42
C ILE A 130 0.28 17.44 2.77
N ALA A 131 1.08 17.48 3.82
CA ALA A 131 0.62 17.16 5.17
C ALA A 131 -0.42 18.17 5.67
N SER A 132 -0.21 19.46 5.45
CA SER A 132 -1.16 20.52 5.85
C SER A 132 -2.51 20.37 5.15
N VAL A 133 -2.52 20.15 3.84
CA VAL A 133 -3.76 19.90 3.07
C VAL A 133 -4.41 18.58 3.49
N GLY A 134 -3.60 17.54 3.73
CA GLY A 134 -4.08 16.25 4.24
C GLY A 134 -4.75 16.37 5.60
N MET A 135 -4.19 17.15 6.52
CA MET A 135 -4.77 17.47 7.82
C MET A 135 -6.11 18.19 7.68
N GLN A 136 -6.18 19.23 6.84
CA GLN A 136 -7.43 19.93 6.57
C GLN A 136 -8.50 18.97 6.00
N SER A 137 -8.12 18.12 5.06
CA SER A 137 -9.01 17.12 4.48
C SER A 137 -9.53 16.13 5.52
N ALA A 138 -8.65 15.63 6.40
CA ALA A 138 -9.02 14.72 7.48
C ALA A 138 -9.99 15.36 8.49
N THR A 139 -9.89 16.67 8.70
CA THR A 139 -10.78 17.43 9.59
C THR A 139 -12.13 17.72 8.95
N ILE A 140 -12.16 18.09 7.67
CA ILE A 140 -13.36 18.56 6.97
C ILE A 140 -14.20 17.38 6.44
N ALA A 141 -13.58 16.31 5.96
CA ALA A 141 -14.26 15.19 5.34
C ALA A 141 -15.34 14.53 6.23
N PRO A 142 -15.14 14.31 7.54
CA PRO A 142 -16.20 13.81 8.44
C PRO A 142 -17.41 14.74 8.51
N VAL A 143 -17.20 16.05 8.43
CA VAL A 143 -18.28 17.05 8.45
C VAL A 143 -19.07 17.00 7.14
N TRP A 144 -18.38 16.95 6.00
CA TRP A 144 -19.02 16.82 4.69
C TRP A 144 -19.79 15.52 4.52
N LYS A 145 -19.24 14.41 5.03
CA LYS A 145 -19.90 13.11 5.00
C LYS A 145 -21.27 13.13 5.72
N LYS A 146 -21.44 14.00 6.72
CA LYS A 146 -22.71 14.17 7.46
C LYS A 146 -23.66 15.19 6.82
N LYS A 147 -23.19 16.01 5.88
CA LYS A 147 -24.04 16.99 5.20
C LYS A 147 -24.73 16.35 4.00
N PRO A 148 -26.05 16.40 3.91
CA PRO A 148 -26.76 15.92 2.73
C PRO A 148 -26.35 16.76 1.52
N SER A 149 -25.99 16.09 0.43
CA SER A 149 -25.80 16.74 -0.87
C SER A 149 -27.19 17.01 -1.49
N ARG A 150 -27.31 18.07 -2.29
CA ARG A 150 -28.52 18.27 -3.09
C ARG A 150 -28.65 17.27 -4.24
N TYR A 151 -27.65 16.44 -4.47
CA TYR A 151 -27.69 15.41 -5.48
C TYR A 151 -28.03 14.08 -4.81
N ILE A 152 -29.01 13.38 -5.38
CA ILE A 152 -29.35 12.01 -5.00
C ILE A 152 -28.70 11.09 -6.02
N VAL A 153 -27.62 10.43 -5.61
CA VAL A 153 -26.95 9.42 -6.42
C VAL A 153 -27.68 8.09 -6.25
N LYS A 154 -28.28 7.60 -7.33
CA LYS A 154 -28.95 6.28 -7.33
C LYS A 154 -28.17 5.33 -8.21
N ARG A 155 -27.98 4.11 -7.73
CA ARG A 155 -27.46 3.03 -8.54
C ARG A 155 -28.48 2.70 -9.64
N GLN A 156 -28.00 2.57 -10.86
CA GLN A 156 -28.80 2.10 -11.99
C GLN A 156 -28.50 0.62 -12.21
N ASP A 157 -29.35 -0.27 -11.69
CA ASP A 157 -29.11 -1.71 -11.73
C ASP A 157 -29.07 -2.29 -13.14
N LEU A 158 -29.67 -1.60 -14.12
CA LEU A 158 -29.60 -1.97 -15.53
C LEU A 158 -28.17 -1.85 -16.08
N PHE A 159 -27.42 -0.83 -15.66
CA PHE A 159 -26.07 -0.51 -16.17
C PHE A 159 -24.96 -0.87 -15.20
N ASN A 160 -25.21 -0.77 -13.90
CA ASN A 160 -24.21 -1.06 -12.88
C ASN A 160 -24.18 -2.55 -12.51
N SER A 161 -23.00 -3.13 -12.45
CA SER A 161 -22.78 -4.50 -12.01
C SER A 161 -22.05 -4.56 -10.65
N ARG A 162 -21.72 -5.77 -10.19
CA ARG A 162 -20.80 -5.99 -9.06
C ARG A 162 -19.33 -5.83 -9.47
N ARG A 163 -19.08 -5.70 -10.77
CA ARG A 163 -17.76 -5.51 -11.36
C ARG A 163 -17.52 -4.01 -11.59
N SER A 164 -16.37 -3.67 -12.10
CA SER A 164 -16.05 -2.28 -12.43
C SER A 164 -16.69 -1.91 -13.77
N ASP A 165 -17.51 -0.87 -13.74
CA ASP A 165 -18.09 -0.22 -14.90
C ASP A 165 -17.58 1.22 -14.91
N TYR A 166 -16.98 1.68 -16.02
CA TYR A 166 -16.28 2.97 -16.09
C TYR A 166 -16.33 3.56 -17.49
N CYS A 167 -15.93 4.83 -17.59
CA CYS A 167 -15.91 5.60 -18.84
C CYS A 167 -17.26 5.64 -19.56
N PRO A 168 -18.37 6.03 -18.90
CA PRO A 168 -19.64 6.17 -19.59
C PRO A 168 -19.57 7.31 -20.64
N MET A 169 -20.06 7.03 -21.82
CA MET A 169 -20.16 8.00 -22.91
C MET A 169 -21.53 7.90 -23.56
N LEU A 170 -22.23 9.00 -23.68
CA LEU A 170 -23.45 9.10 -24.45
C LEU A 170 -23.12 9.38 -25.93
N ALA A 171 -23.76 8.70 -26.82
CA ALA A 171 -23.60 8.81 -28.26
C ALA A 171 -24.97 8.70 -28.96
N GLY A 172 -24.97 8.83 -30.28
CA GLY A 172 -26.18 8.96 -31.08
C GLY A 172 -26.58 10.45 -31.26
N ASP A 173 -27.36 10.75 -32.26
CA ASP A 173 -27.76 12.12 -32.60
C ASP A 173 -28.63 12.76 -31.50
N GLU A 174 -29.36 11.93 -30.74
CA GLU A 174 -30.22 12.35 -29.61
C GLU A 174 -29.62 11.96 -28.23
N TYR A 175 -28.36 11.53 -28.17
CA TYR A 175 -27.70 11.00 -26.96
C TYR A 175 -28.46 9.83 -26.30
N ASP A 176 -29.06 8.97 -27.11
CA ASP A 176 -29.89 7.85 -26.71
C ASP A 176 -29.10 6.54 -26.52
N GLN A 177 -27.81 6.52 -26.89
CA GLN A 177 -26.92 5.39 -26.79
C GLN A 177 -25.91 5.61 -25.67
N LEU A 178 -25.81 4.62 -24.75
CA LEU A 178 -24.82 4.64 -23.66
C LEU A 178 -23.75 3.59 -23.91
N TYR A 179 -22.53 4.03 -24.13
CA TYR A 179 -21.35 3.17 -24.18
C TYR A 179 -20.59 3.28 -22.86
N PHE A 180 -20.09 2.16 -22.38
CA PHE A 180 -19.24 2.13 -21.20
C PHE A 180 -18.35 0.90 -21.22
N THR A 181 -17.21 0.95 -20.51
CA THR A 181 -16.31 -0.18 -20.33
C THR A 181 -16.72 -0.97 -19.10
N SER A 182 -16.76 -2.28 -19.21
CA SER A 182 -17.12 -3.16 -18.09
C SER A 182 -16.18 -4.36 -17.99
N THR A 183 -15.92 -4.78 -16.77
CA THR A 183 -15.16 -6.02 -16.48
C THR A 183 -16.10 -7.21 -16.27
N ARG A 184 -17.35 -7.13 -16.71
CA ARG A 184 -18.27 -8.27 -16.71
C ARG A 184 -17.72 -9.38 -17.61
N ALA A 185 -17.90 -10.64 -17.18
CA ALA A 185 -17.78 -11.76 -18.12
C ALA A 185 -18.95 -11.70 -19.11
N GLN A 186 -18.66 -11.90 -20.37
CA GLN A 186 -19.68 -12.10 -21.41
C GLN A 186 -20.29 -13.48 -21.27
#